data_75345981c6fe42e209055b56d234973f
#
_entry.id   75345981c6fe42e209055b56d234973f
#
_cell.length_a   1.000
_cell.length_b   1.000
_cell.length_c   1.000
_cell.angle_alpha   90.00
_cell.angle_beta   90.00
_cell.angle_gamma   90.00
#
_symmetry.space_group_name_H-M   'P 1'
#
loop_
_entity.id
_entity.type
_entity.pdbx_description
1 polymer ?
#
loop_
_entity_poly.entity_id
_entity_poly.type
_entity_poly.pdbx_seq_one_letter_code
_entity_poly.pdbx_strand_id
1 'polypeptide(L)'
;KVASSAHIEYHARIIAQKYLARELITFTSNIQSKAFDETLDVDDLMQEAEGKLFEISQRNMKKDYTQINPIIAEAYEQIQKAAARTDGLSGLESGYTKLDKMTSGWQKSDLIIIAARPAMGKTAFVLSMAKNIAVNFRNPVALFSLEMSNVQLVNRLISNVCEIPSEKIKSGQLAAYEW
;
A
#
# COMPACT_ATOMS: atom_id res chain seq x y z
N LYS A 1 12.21 -41.33 24.87
CA LYS A 1 13.50 -40.76 24.40
C LYS A 1 13.27 -39.27 24.20
N VAL A 2 13.89 -38.43 25.02
CA VAL A 2 13.83 -36.98 24.88
C VAL A 2 14.59 -36.62 23.60
N ALA A 3 13.86 -36.05 22.62
CA ALA A 3 14.49 -35.55 21.41
C ALA A 3 15.42 -34.37 21.79
N SER A 4 16.61 -34.35 21.23
CA SER A 4 17.61 -33.31 21.47
C SER A 4 17.02 -31.92 21.21
N SER A 5 17.32 -30.95 22.08
CA SER A 5 16.93 -29.53 21.96
C SER A 5 17.46 -28.88 20.64
N ALA A 6 18.38 -29.52 19.96
CA ALA A 6 18.99 -29.05 18.70
C ALA A 6 17.99 -28.87 17.53
N HIS A 7 16.78 -29.44 17.61
CA HIS A 7 15.79 -29.35 16.54
C HIS A 7 14.44 -28.75 17.00
N ILE A 8 14.44 -28.03 18.10
CA ILE A 8 13.20 -27.48 18.68
C ILE A 8 12.49 -26.54 17.70
N GLU A 9 13.22 -25.70 17.02
CA GLU A 9 12.68 -24.78 16.03
C GLU A 9 12.04 -25.50 14.81
N TYR A 10 12.69 -26.56 14.34
CA TYR A 10 12.17 -27.40 13.27
C TYR A 10 10.85 -28.07 13.66
N HIS A 11 10.78 -28.65 14.85
CA HIS A 11 9.57 -29.29 15.36
C HIS A 11 8.45 -28.27 15.62
N ALA A 12 8.79 -27.10 16.15
CA ALA A 12 7.82 -26.01 16.35
C ALA A 12 7.22 -25.54 15.02
N ARG A 13 8.04 -25.44 13.97
CA ARG A 13 7.58 -25.10 12.61
C ARG A 13 6.63 -26.13 12.04
N ILE A 14 6.91 -27.42 12.22
CA ILE A 14 6.00 -28.50 11.79
C ILE A 14 4.64 -28.39 12.51
N ILE A 15 4.67 -28.18 13.83
CA ILE A 15 3.44 -28.03 14.62
C ILE A 15 2.62 -26.82 14.13
N ALA A 16 3.28 -25.68 13.90
CA ALA A 16 2.64 -24.47 13.39
C ALA A 16 2.02 -24.68 12.00
N GLN A 17 2.72 -25.38 11.09
CA GLN A 17 2.18 -25.72 9.78
C GLN A 17 0.96 -26.64 9.88
N LYS A 18 1.01 -27.66 10.75
CA LYS A 18 -0.12 -28.59 10.95
C LYS A 18 -1.31 -27.89 11.60
N TYR A 19 -1.05 -26.96 12.53
CA TYR A 19 -2.10 -26.12 13.11
C TYR A 19 -2.79 -25.28 12.04
N LEU A 20 -2.01 -24.56 11.21
CA LEU A 20 -2.55 -23.74 10.13
C LEU A 20 -3.38 -24.57 9.13
N ALA A 21 -2.89 -25.76 8.77
CA ALA A 21 -3.64 -26.66 7.89
C ALA A 21 -4.99 -27.07 8.50
N ARG A 22 -5.06 -27.36 9.81
CA ARG A 22 -6.30 -27.67 10.50
C ARG A 22 -7.26 -26.48 10.56
N GLU A 23 -6.75 -25.28 10.84
CA GLU A 23 -7.53 -24.05 10.81
C GLU A 23 -8.17 -23.83 9.43
N LEU A 24 -7.40 -24.02 8.36
CA LEU A 24 -7.92 -23.92 6.98
C LEU A 24 -8.98 -24.99 6.67
N ILE A 25 -8.78 -26.23 7.09
CA ILE A 25 -9.76 -27.30 6.90
C ILE A 25 -11.07 -26.96 7.65
N THR A 26 -10.99 -26.52 8.91
CA THR A 26 -12.17 -26.13 9.69
C THR A 26 -12.89 -24.95 9.05
N PHE A 27 -12.14 -23.96 8.61
CA PHE A 27 -12.68 -22.77 7.92
C PHE A 27 -13.40 -23.16 6.64
N THR A 28 -12.76 -23.93 5.74
CA THR A 28 -13.36 -24.32 4.46
C THR A 28 -14.59 -25.18 4.65
N SER A 29 -14.59 -26.11 5.63
CA SER A 29 -15.77 -26.92 5.95
C SER A 29 -16.94 -26.08 6.46
N ASN A 30 -16.65 -25.03 7.25
CA ASN A 30 -17.68 -24.12 7.74
C ASN A 30 -18.28 -23.30 6.60
N ILE A 31 -17.45 -22.70 5.73
CA ILE A 31 -17.91 -21.95 4.56
C ILE A 31 -18.69 -22.86 3.61
N GLN A 32 -18.22 -24.08 3.38
CA GLN A 32 -18.94 -25.06 2.56
C GLN A 32 -20.33 -25.34 3.12
N SER A 33 -20.46 -25.58 4.44
CA SER A 33 -21.74 -25.82 5.06
C SER A 33 -22.71 -24.64 4.93
N LYS A 34 -22.20 -23.43 5.12
CA LYS A 34 -23.00 -22.19 4.98
C LYS A 34 -23.41 -21.91 3.53
N ALA A 35 -22.59 -22.28 2.56
CA ALA A 35 -22.89 -22.09 1.14
C ALA A 35 -24.06 -22.94 0.64
N PHE A 36 -24.44 -24.01 1.36
CA PHE A 36 -25.65 -24.79 1.09
C PHE A 36 -26.91 -24.22 1.76
N ASP A 37 -26.78 -23.21 2.61
CA ASP A 37 -27.92 -22.57 3.26
C ASP A 37 -28.46 -21.44 2.35
N GLU A 38 -29.57 -21.71 1.69
CA GLU A 38 -30.23 -20.77 0.77
C GLU A 38 -30.79 -19.53 1.45
N THR A 39 -30.79 -19.48 2.79
CA THR A 39 -31.28 -18.32 3.56
C THR A 39 -30.20 -17.24 3.76
N LEU A 40 -28.93 -17.56 3.51
CA LEU A 40 -27.80 -16.65 3.68
C LEU A 40 -27.55 -15.87 2.40
N ASP A 41 -27.30 -14.58 2.55
CA ASP A 41 -26.85 -13.74 1.43
C ASP A 41 -25.43 -14.12 1.02
N VAL A 42 -25.20 -14.24 -0.29
CA VAL A 42 -23.89 -14.63 -0.85
C VAL A 42 -22.83 -13.56 -0.58
N ASP A 43 -23.20 -12.28 -0.62
CA ASP A 43 -22.30 -11.17 -0.36
C ASP A 43 -21.83 -11.16 1.11
N ASP A 44 -22.74 -11.43 2.05
CA ASP A 44 -22.40 -11.58 3.47
C ASP A 44 -21.47 -12.78 3.71
N LEU A 45 -21.74 -13.90 3.03
CA LEU A 45 -20.89 -15.09 3.12
C LEU A 45 -19.48 -14.83 2.57
N MET A 46 -19.37 -14.10 1.47
CA MET A 46 -18.08 -13.70 0.89
C MET A 46 -17.30 -12.80 1.85
N GLN A 47 -17.95 -11.82 2.44
CA GLN A 47 -17.31 -10.91 3.41
C GLN A 47 -16.82 -11.66 4.65
N GLU A 48 -17.61 -12.61 5.18
CA GLU A 48 -17.20 -13.46 6.30
C GLU A 48 -15.98 -14.31 5.90
N ALA A 49 -15.99 -14.89 4.70
CA ALA A 49 -14.91 -15.74 4.20
C ALA A 49 -13.60 -14.93 4.06
N GLU A 50 -13.65 -13.74 3.47
CA GLU A 50 -12.50 -12.85 3.33
C GLU A 50 -11.95 -12.44 4.69
N GLY A 51 -12.80 -12.01 5.62
CA GLY A 51 -12.39 -11.61 6.97
C GLY A 51 -11.71 -12.76 7.73
N LYS A 52 -12.25 -13.97 7.66
CA LYS A 52 -11.69 -15.13 8.34
C LYS A 52 -10.37 -15.60 7.73
N LEU A 53 -10.27 -15.59 6.41
CA LEU A 53 -9.03 -15.93 5.70
C LEU A 53 -7.92 -14.91 6.05
N PHE A 54 -8.27 -13.64 6.14
CA PHE A 54 -7.34 -12.58 6.55
C PHE A 54 -6.84 -12.78 7.99
N GLU A 55 -7.71 -13.12 8.95
CA GLU A 55 -7.30 -13.45 10.31
C GLU A 55 -6.32 -14.62 10.38
N ILE A 56 -6.62 -15.72 9.64
CA ILE A 56 -5.75 -16.90 9.57
C ILE A 56 -4.39 -16.52 8.98
N SER A 57 -4.37 -15.70 7.95
CA SER A 57 -3.15 -15.20 7.32
C SER A 57 -2.33 -14.33 8.27
N GLN A 58 -2.96 -13.40 8.98
CA GLN A 58 -2.28 -12.51 9.93
C GLN A 58 -1.66 -13.26 11.12
N ARG A 59 -2.35 -14.27 11.66
CA ARG A 59 -1.80 -15.08 12.74
C ARG A 59 -0.55 -15.85 12.35
N ASN A 60 -0.42 -16.16 11.06
CA ASN A 60 0.75 -16.87 10.51
C ASN A 60 1.91 -15.92 10.16
N MET A 61 1.66 -14.62 10.10
CA MET A 61 2.75 -13.64 10.01
C MET A 61 3.53 -13.68 11.34
N LYS A 62 4.70 -14.30 11.30
CA LYS A 62 5.62 -14.35 12.43
C LYS A 62 5.79 -12.93 12.99
N LYS A 63 5.58 -12.79 14.29
CA LYS A 63 6.22 -11.72 15.02
C LYS A 63 7.72 -12.06 15.07
N ASP A 64 8.44 -11.66 14.05
CA ASP A 64 9.89 -11.79 14.05
C ASP A 64 10.42 -10.87 15.15
N TYR A 65 10.81 -11.47 16.26
CA TYR A 65 11.59 -10.76 17.26
C TYR A 65 12.97 -10.54 16.66
N THR A 66 13.25 -9.31 16.27
CA THR A 66 14.57 -8.95 15.75
C THR A 66 15.44 -8.47 16.92
N GLN A 67 16.66 -8.97 17.01
CA GLN A 67 17.62 -8.46 17.98
C GLN A 67 17.88 -6.97 17.69
N ILE A 68 18.07 -6.17 18.76
CA ILE A 68 18.22 -4.73 18.62
C ILE A 68 19.55 -4.33 17.93
N ASN A 69 20.60 -5.13 18.10
CA ASN A 69 21.93 -4.79 17.58
C ASN A 69 21.98 -4.59 16.05
N PRO A 70 21.43 -5.50 15.20
CA PRO A 70 21.38 -5.25 13.76
C PRO A 70 20.53 -4.02 13.41
N ILE A 71 19.45 -3.75 14.17
CA ILE A 71 18.59 -2.57 13.96
C ILE A 71 19.36 -1.27 14.24
N ILE A 72 20.18 -1.24 15.32
CA ILE A 72 21.03 -0.08 15.62
C ILE A 72 22.04 0.16 14.51
N ALA A 73 22.67 -0.89 13.98
CA ALA A 73 23.62 -0.75 12.88
C ALA A 73 22.95 -0.18 11.61
N GLU A 74 21.76 -0.67 11.29
CA GLU A 74 20.97 -0.17 10.15
C GLU A 74 20.55 1.31 10.37
N ALA A 75 20.07 1.64 11.55
CA ALA A 75 19.71 3.02 11.89
C ALA A 75 20.90 3.98 11.79
N TYR A 76 22.07 3.55 12.27
CA TYR A 76 23.30 4.35 12.16
C TYR A 76 23.70 4.58 10.69
N GLU A 77 23.61 3.54 9.85
CA GLU A 77 23.87 3.66 8.41
C GLU A 77 22.87 4.61 7.72
N GLN A 78 21.60 4.57 8.11
CA GLN A 78 20.58 5.50 7.60
C GLN A 78 20.90 6.95 7.99
N ILE A 79 21.32 7.20 9.24
CA ILE A 79 21.73 8.53 9.71
C ILE A 79 22.95 9.02 8.94
N GLN A 80 23.96 8.17 8.71
CA GLN A 80 25.12 8.55 7.91
C GLN A 80 24.76 8.89 6.47
N LYS A 81 23.88 8.12 5.84
CA LYS A 81 23.39 8.39 4.48
C LYS A 81 22.60 9.71 4.42
N ALA A 82 21.80 10.00 5.44
CA ALA A 82 21.07 11.27 5.53
C ALA A 82 22.03 12.46 5.72
N ALA A 83 23.05 12.32 6.58
CA ALA A 83 24.05 13.36 6.82
C ALA A 83 24.92 13.66 5.59
N ALA A 84 25.13 12.68 4.70
CA ALA A 84 25.88 12.86 3.47
C ALA A 84 25.08 13.58 2.37
N ARG A 85 23.76 13.71 2.51
CA ARG A 85 22.88 14.42 1.58
C ARG A 85 22.88 15.92 1.90
N THR A 86 23.18 16.72 0.89
CA THR A 86 23.21 18.18 1.01
C THR A 86 21.83 18.84 0.82
N ASP A 87 20.84 18.07 0.34
CA ASP A 87 19.49 18.52 0.05
C ASP A 87 18.55 18.49 1.28
N GLY A 88 18.99 17.88 2.39
CA GLY A 88 18.21 17.74 3.63
C GLY A 88 17.02 16.78 3.50
N LEU A 89 16.97 15.97 2.44
CA LEU A 89 15.88 15.03 2.15
C LEU A 89 16.33 13.61 2.50
N SER A 90 15.67 13.00 3.48
CA SER A 90 15.92 11.62 3.88
C SER A 90 14.92 10.64 3.25
N GLY A 91 13.73 11.13 2.93
CA GLY A 91 12.62 10.38 2.37
C GLY A 91 12.41 10.56 0.87
N LEU A 92 11.24 10.11 0.40
CA LEU A 92 10.79 10.24 -0.98
C LEU A 92 10.28 11.68 -1.24
N GLU A 93 10.78 12.31 -2.27
CA GLU A 93 10.40 13.67 -2.67
C GLU A 93 8.96 13.70 -3.21
N SER A 94 8.16 14.67 -2.76
CA SER A 94 6.81 14.91 -3.25
C SER A 94 6.78 15.75 -4.54
N GLY A 95 7.86 16.45 -4.82
CA GLY A 95 7.96 17.43 -5.89
C GLY A 95 7.45 18.83 -5.51
N TYR A 96 7.10 19.04 -4.25
CA TYR A 96 6.74 20.34 -3.69
C TYR A 96 7.82 20.80 -2.70
N THR A 97 8.72 21.65 -3.14
CA THR A 97 9.92 22.03 -2.40
C THR A 97 9.67 22.49 -0.96
N LYS A 98 8.58 23.24 -0.71
CA LYS A 98 8.25 23.69 0.64
C LYS A 98 7.77 22.53 1.51
N LEU A 99 6.99 21.63 0.95
CA LEU A 99 6.51 20.44 1.65
C LEU A 99 7.67 19.50 1.96
N ASP A 100 8.52 19.25 0.97
CA ASP A 100 9.69 18.39 1.11
C ASP A 100 10.67 18.91 2.18
N LYS A 101 10.89 20.24 2.24
CA LYS A 101 11.68 20.85 3.32
C LYS A 101 11.07 20.71 4.72
N MET A 102 9.74 20.70 4.82
CA MET A 102 9.04 20.55 6.10
C MET A 102 9.02 19.12 6.61
N THR A 103 8.92 18.13 5.69
CA THR A 103 8.78 16.71 6.00
C THR A 103 10.07 15.92 5.88
N SER A 104 11.11 16.54 5.29
CA SER A 104 12.31 15.84 4.81
C SER A 104 12.01 14.70 3.80
N GLY A 105 10.92 14.85 3.06
CA GLY A 105 10.35 13.83 2.17
C GLY A 105 9.50 12.78 2.91
N TRP A 106 8.76 11.98 2.16
CA TRP A 106 7.91 10.91 2.71
C TRP A 106 8.75 9.72 3.17
N GLN A 107 8.61 9.34 4.42
CA GLN A 107 9.36 8.21 4.98
C GLN A 107 8.69 6.88 4.64
N LYS A 108 9.50 5.81 4.59
CA LYS A 108 8.96 4.45 4.40
C LYS A 108 8.06 4.08 5.57
N SER A 109 6.99 3.35 5.29
CA SER A 109 5.99 2.89 6.26
C SER A 109 5.08 3.98 6.82
N ASP A 110 5.19 5.24 6.41
CA ASP A 110 4.30 6.31 6.85
C ASP A 110 2.92 6.18 6.20
N LEU A 111 1.89 6.44 6.99
CA LEU A 111 0.53 6.68 6.52
C LEU A 111 0.30 8.20 6.47
N ILE A 112 0.19 8.75 5.27
CA ILE A 112 0.01 10.18 5.05
C ILE A 112 -1.46 10.47 4.71
N ILE A 113 -2.13 11.27 5.53
CA ILE A 113 -3.52 11.64 5.35
C ILE A 113 -3.62 13.06 4.79
N ILE A 114 -4.24 13.20 3.62
CA ILE A 114 -4.49 14.49 2.97
C ILE A 114 -5.99 14.73 2.97
N ALA A 115 -6.42 15.74 3.70
CA ALA A 115 -7.83 16.14 3.80
C ALA A 115 -8.04 17.54 3.24
N ALA A 116 -9.17 17.75 2.58
CA ALA A 116 -9.60 19.06 2.09
C ALA A 116 -11.12 19.10 2.00
N ARG A 117 -11.69 20.30 2.04
CA ARG A 117 -13.12 20.50 1.77
C ARG A 117 -13.45 20.09 0.32
N PRO A 118 -14.70 19.76 0.02
CA PRO A 118 -15.12 19.47 -1.35
C PRO A 118 -14.69 20.60 -2.30
N ALA A 119 -14.33 20.24 -3.51
CA ALA A 119 -13.87 21.13 -4.58
C ALA A 119 -12.59 21.93 -4.33
N MET A 120 -11.84 21.67 -3.24
CA MET A 120 -10.57 22.35 -2.95
C MET A 120 -9.34 21.76 -3.67
N GLY A 121 -9.53 20.82 -4.58
CA GLY A 121 -8.46 20.28 -5.40
C GLY A 121 -7.66 19.13 -4.77
N LYS A 122 -8.17 18.45 -3.73
CA LYS A 122 -7.52 17.29 -3.10
C LYS A 122 -6.97 16.28 -4.13
N THR A 123 -7.83 15.80 -5.03
CA THR A 123 -7.44 14.81 -6.04
C THR A 123 -6.42 15.37 -7.04
N ALA A 124 -6.55 16.64 -7.44
CA ALA A 124 -5.59 17.27 -8.33
C ALA A 124 -4.20 17.37 -7.69
N PHE A 125 -4.13 17.72 -6.40
CA PHE A 125 -2.89 17.76 -5.64
C PHE A 125 -2.23 16.38 -5.53
N VAL A 126 -3.01 15.35 -5.17
CA VAL A 126 -2.50 13.96 -5.07
C VAL A 126 -2.01 13.44 -6.41
N LEU A 127 -2.74 13.70 -7.51
CA LEU A 127 -2.33 13.30 -8.87
C LEU A 127 -1.07 14.02 -9.31
N SER A 128 -0.93 15.32 -9.03
CA SER A 128 0.29 16.07 -9.33
C SER A 128 1.49 15.54 -8.57
N MET A 129 1.31 15.20 -7.29
CA MET A 129 2.36 14.56 -6.47
C MET A 129 2.72 13.19 -7.05
N ALA A 130 1.74 12.36 -7.35
CA ALA A 130 1.95 11.04 -7.95
C ALA A 130 2.72 11.13 -9.27
N LYS A 131 2.38 12.11 -10.12
CA LYS A 131 3.10 12.40 -11.36
C LYS A 131 4.55 12.81 -11.09
N ASN A 132 4.78 13.71 -10.14
CA ASN A 132 6.14 14.12 -9.78
C ASN A 132 6.97 12.91 -9.32
N ILE A 133 6.43 12.08 -8.43
CA ILE A 133 7.10 10.90 -7.91
C ILE A 133 7.42 9.91 -9.04
N ALA A 134 6.43 9.63 -9.92
CA ALA A 134 6.59 8.64 -10.97
C ALA A 134 7.49 9.11 -12.11
N VAL A 135 7.32 10.36 -12.57
CA VAL A 135 7.98 10.87 -13.77
C VAL A 135 9.30 11.55 -13.43
N ASN A 136 9.30 12.47 -12.47
CA ASN A 136 10.50 13.26 -12.17
C ASN A 136 11.50 12.46 -11.34
N PHE A 137 11.00 11.68 -10.36
CA PHE A 137 11.87 10.91 -9.44
C PHE A 137 11.94 9.43 -9.78
N ARG A 138 11.23 8.96 -10.81
CA ARG A 138 11.24 7.58 -11.33
C ARG A 138 10.94 6.51 -10.28
N ASN A 139 10.09 6.84 -9.30
CA ASN A 139 9.61 5.89 -8.31
C ASN A 139 8.23 5.36 -8.71
N PRO A 140 7.97 4.04 -8.62
CA PRO A 140 6.68 3.49 -8.97
C PRO A 140 5.58 3.98 -8.00
N VAL A 141 4.40 4.32 -8.55
CA VAL A 141 3.24 4.78 -7.78
C VAL A 141 2.03 3.94 -8.17
N ALA A 142 1.31 3.42 -7.18
CA ALA A 142 0.02 2.78 -7.37
C ALA A 142 -1.10 3.71 -6.88
N LEU A 143 -2.16 3.86 -7.67
CA LEU A 143 -3.33 4.67 -7.35
C LEU A 143 -4.56 3.77 -7.23
N PHE A 144 -5.25 3.86 -6.10
CA PHE A 144 -6.52 3.20 -5.85
C PHE A 144 -7.60 4.28 -5.66
N SER A 145 -8.65 4.24 -6.47
CA SER A 145 -9.73 5.23 -6.42
C SER A 145 -11.06 4.55 -6.25
N LEU A 146 -11.81 4.97 -5.22
CA LEU A 146 -13.18 4.52 -4.95
C LEU A 146 -14.23 5.54 -5.42
N GLU A 147 -13.81 6.75 -5.79
CA GLU A 147 -14.70 7.86 -6.18
C GLU A 147 -14.70 8.11 -7.69
N MET A 148 -13.54 7.95 -8.34
CA MET A 148 -13.36 8.29 -9.75
C MET A 148 -12.92 7.08 -10.57
N SER A 149 -13.40 7.00 -11.81
CA SER A 149 -12.94 5.97 -12.75
C SER A 149 -11.48 6.21 -13.19
N ASN A 150 -10.81 5.13 -13.62
CA ASN A 150 -9.42 5.20 -14.10
C ASN A 150 -9.26 6.19 -15.27
N VAL A 151 -10.23 6.23 -16.18
CA VAL A 151 -10.24 7.16 -17.33
C VAL A 151 -10.28 8.61 -16.86
N GLN A 152 -11.10 8.91 -15.84
CA GLN A 152 -11.18 10.26 -15.28
C GLN A 152 -9.87 10.69 -14.61
N LEU A 153 -9.18 9.78 -13.92
CA LEU A 153 -7.88 10.05 -13.33
C LEU A 153 -6.82 10.32 -14.40
N VAL A 154 -6.79 9.51 -15.47
CA VAL A 154 -5.87 9.68 -16.59
C VAL A 154 -6.14 11.00 -17.31
N ASN A 155 -7.39 11.36 -17.60
CA ASN A 155 -7.74 12.64 -18.21
C ASN A 155 -7.27 13.84 -17.36
N ARG A 156 -7.34 13.74 -16.03
CA ARG A 156 -6.80 14.78 -15.15
C ARG A 156 -5.28 14.83 -15.18
N LEU A 157 -4.60 13.69 -15.28
CA LEU A 157 -3.15 13.65 -15.45
C LEU A 157 -2.73 14.28 -16.79
N ILE A 158 -3.41 13.95 -17.89
CA ILE A 158 -3.17 14.57 -19.20
C ILE A 158 -3.38 16.07 -19.14
N SER A 159 -4.50 16.53 -18.56
CA SER A 159 -4.77 17.95 -18.37
C SER A 159 -3.67 18.65 -17.58
N ASN A 160 -3.14 17.99 -16.54
CA ASN A 160 -2.08 18.55 -15.70
C ASN A 160 -0.71 18.60 -16.42
N VAL A 161 -0.38 17.56 -17.18
CA VAL A 161 0.94 17.43 -17.85
C VAL A 161 1.00 18.26 -19.12
N CYS A 162 -0.07 18.22 -19.93
CA CYS A 162 -0.13 18.91 -21.21
C CYS A 162 -0.66 20.34 -21.10
N GLU A 163 -1.06 20.77 -19.88
CA GLU A 163 -1.67 22.10 -19.64
C GLU A 163 -2.92 22.37 -20.48
N ILE A 164 -3.62 21.29 -20.89
CA ILE A 164 -4.85 21.36 -21.68
C ILE A 164 -6.07 21.48 -20.74
N PRO A 165 -6.97 22.44 -20.96
CA PRO A 165 -8.18 22.57 -20.18
C PRO A 165 -9.01 21.27 -20.21
N SER A 166 -9.47 20.81 -19.04
CA SER A 166 -10.26 19.58 -18.92
C SER A 166 -11.54 19.57 -19.78
N GLU A 167 -12.10 20.74 -20.06
CA GLU A 167 -13.28 20.91 -20.94
C GLU A 167 -12.99 20.51 -22.38
N LYS A 168 -11.81 20.88 -22.89
CA LYS A 168 -11.38 20.47 -24.25
C LYS A 168 -11.17 18.96 -24.35
N ILE A 169 -10.58 18.35 -23.30
CA ILE A 169 -10.40 16.89 -23.27
C ILE A 169 -11.75 16.17 -23.26
N LYS A 170 -12.72 16.69 -22.48
CA LYS A 170 -14.06 16.11 -22.39
C LYS A 170 -14.87 16.26 -23.68
N SER A 171 -14.76 17.41 -24.36
CA SER A 171 -15.49 17.70 -25.60
C SER A 171 -14.81 17.12 -26.85
N GLY A 172 -13.56 16.66 -26.73
CA GLY A 172 -12.75 16.22 -27.88
C GLY A 172 -12.31 17.35 -28.81
N GLN A 173 -12.46 18.62 -28.39
CA GLN A 173 -12.11 19.80 -29.18
C GLN A 173 -10.63 20.15 -28.99
N LEU A 174 -9.76 19.23 -29.37
CA LEU A 174 -8.31 19.40 -29.33
C LEU A 174 -7.80 19.95 -30.68
N ALA A 175 -6.90 20.91 -30.61
CA ALA A 175 -6.21 21.37 -31.82
C ALA A 175 -5.20 20.31 -32.30
N ALA A 176 -4.79 20.36 -33.55
CA ALA A 176 -3.91 19.35 -34.13
C ALA A 176 -2.54 19.22 -33.41
N TYR A 177 -2.07 20.28 -32.75
CA TYR A 177 -0.84 20.27 -31.98
C TYR A 177 -1.02 19.79 -30.51
N GLU A 178 -2.26 19.61 -30.07
CA GLU A 178 -2.60 19.13 -28.73
C GLU A 178 -2.76 17.58 -28.69
N TRP A 179 -2.65 16.94 -29.86
CA TRP A 179 -2.64 15.46 -30.04
C TRP A 179 -1.18 14.92 -29.99
#